data_153e97934c29a265dfd53ce9449cd54a
#
_entry.id   153e97934c29a265dfd53ce9449cd54a
#
_cell.length_a   1.000
_cell.length_b   1.000
_cell.length_c   1.000
_cell.angle_alpha   90.00
_cell.angle_beta   90.00
_cell.angle_gamma   90.00
#
_symmetry.space_group_name_H-M   'P 1'
#
loop_
_entity.id
_entity.type
_entity.pdbx_description
1 polymer ?
#
loop_
_entity_poly.entity_id
_entity_poly.type
_entity_poly.pdbx_seq_one_letter_code
_entity_poly.pdbx_strand_id
1 'polypeptide(L)'
;MSINKLEGIITNRTESDVVIIGGGIIGLFCAYYLLEEGKSITVLDQGQMKDSCSYGNCGLVSPSHALPLNSPQPLLKAMIWLFQKNSPFYIKPQMDMEFLGWMMGFAFNSFNKKQLEKSMKGRASLLKDSRTLYEVIFKAH
;
A
#
# COMPACT_ATOMS: atom_id res chain seq x y z
N MET A 1 21.90 -0.38 12.65
CA MET A 1 21.83 -1.85 12.86
C MET A 1 22.91 -2.46 11.98
N SER A 2 23.94 -3.10 12.56
CA SER A 2 25.06 -3.66 11.81
C SER A 2 24.58 -4.87 11.00
N ILE A 3 25.11 -5.03 9.77
CA ILE A 3 24.88 -6.16 8.86
C ILE A 3 25.04 -7.52 9.56
N ASN A 4 25.91 -7.59 10.58
CA ASN A 4 26.12 -8.78 11.40
C ASN A 4 24.91 -9.24 12.23
N LYS A 5 23.89 -8.36 12.43
CA LYS A 5 22.66 -8.74 13.12
C LYS A 5 21.69 -9.48 12.18
N LEU A 6 21.88 -9.34 10.87
CA LEU A 6 21.08 -10.04 9.84
C LEU A 6 21.62 -11.45 9.55
N GLU A 7 22.91 -11.71 9.72
CA GLU A 7 23.48 -13.04 9.53
C GLU A 7 23.00 -14.07 10.58
N GLY A 8 22.57 -13.62 11.76
CA GLY A 8 21.95 -14.47 12.78
C GLY A 8 20.50 -14.88 12.51
N ILE A 9 19.88 -14.33 11.46
CA ILE A 9 18.45 -14.53 11.16
C ILE A 9 18.22 -15.72 10.19
N ILE A 10 19.26 -16.18 9.48
CA ILE A 10 19.22 -17.39 8.66
C ILE A 10 19.55 -18.60 9.55
N THR A 11 18.73 -18.83 10.57
CA THR A 11 18.82 -20.06 11.34
C THR A 11 17.82 -21.07 10.78
N ASN A 12 18.26 -22.33 10.63
CA ASN A 12 17.42 -23.51 10.35
C ASN A 12 16.45 -23.78 11.53
N ARG A 13 15.65 -22.77 11.88
CA ARG A 13 14.55 -22.97 12.83
C ARG A 13 13.35 -23.51 12.07
N THR A 14 12.89 -24.66 12.50
CA THR A 14 11.66 -25.30 11.99
C THR A 14 10.40 -24.62 12.49
N GLU A 15 10.52 -23.72 13.47
CA GLU A 15 9.40 -23.00 14.11
C GLU A 15 9.68 -21.50 14.13
N SER A 16 8.70 -20.70 13.77
CA SER A 16 8.71 -19.24 13.86
C SER A 16 7.40 -18.76 14.50
N ASP A 17 7.48 -17.66 15.27
CA ASP A 17 6.29 -17.06 15.88
C ASP A 17 5.33 -16.50 14.84
N VAL A 18 5.89 -15.97 13.73
CA VAL A 18 5.11 -15.36 12.65
C VAL A 18 5.68 -15.75 11.28
N VAL A 19 4.80 -16.12 10.39
CA VAL A 19 5.11 -16.34 8.96
C VAL A 19 4.51 -15.20 8.14
N ILE A 20 5.33 -14.53 7.35
CA ILE A 20 4.92 -13.45 6.45
C ILE A 20 4.97 -13.96 5.01
N ILE A 21 3.87 -13.87 4.29
CA ILE A 21 3.78 -14.24 2.89
C ILE A 21 3.94 -12.97 2.04
N GLY A 22 5.03 -12.91 1.29
CA GLY A 22 5.42 -11.80 0.44
C GLY A 22 6.58 -10.98 1.00
N GLY A 23 7.71 -10.96 0.27
CA GLY A 23 8.94 -10.21 0.57
C GLY A 23 8.98 -8.80 -0.03
N GLY A 24 7.82 -8.20 -0.35
CA GLY A 24 7.73 -6.80 -0.75
C GLY A 24 7.92 -5.85 0.44
N ILE A 25 7.89 -4.52 0.17
CA ILE A 25 8.17 -3.50 1.20
C ILE A 25 7.28 -3.64 2.44
N ILE A 26 6.01 -3.98 2.28
CA ILE A 26 5.06 -4.14 3.39
C ILE A 26 5.48 -5.33 4.26
N GLY A 27 5.74 -6.50 3.66
CA GLY A 27 6.17 -7.69 4.39
C GLY A 27 7.49 -7.48 5.12
N LEU A 28 8.46 -6.83 4.48
CA LEU A 28 9.76 -6.53 5.07
C LEU A 28 9.66 -5.56 6.25
N PHE A 29 8.82 -4.51 6.17
CA PHE A 29 8.59 -3.63 7.30
C PHE A 29 7.85 -4.33 8.46
N CYS A 30 6.88 -5.18 8.17
CA CYS A 30 6.26 -6.01 9.20
C CYS A 30 7.30 -6.91 9.89
N ALA A 31 8.16 -7.58 9.11
CA ALA A 31 9.24 -8.40 9.66
C ALA A 31 10.19 -7.58 10.53
N TYR A 32 10.60 -6.39 10.06
CA TYR A 32 11.50 -5.51 10.79
C TYR A 32 10.96 -5.15 12.17
N TYR A 33 9.73 -4.65 12.26
CA TYR A 33 9.15 -4.23 13.54
C TYR A 33 8.85 -5.41 14.47
N LEU A 34 8.42 -6.55 13.93
CA LEU A 34 8.21 -7.75 14.73
C LEU A 34 9.54 -8.32 15.29
N LEU A 35 10.63 -8.20 14.53
CA LEU A 35 11.97 -8.57 15.02
C LEU A 35 12.44 -7.63 16.13
N GLU A 36 12.15 -6.32 16.05
CA GLU A 36 12.44 -5.37 17.13
C GLU A 36 11.64 -5.70 18.42
N GLU A 37 10.45 -6.28 18.28
CA GLU A 37 9.63 -6.82 19.38
C GLU A 37 10.11 -8.20 19.89
N GLY A 38 11.21 -8.72 19.35
CA GLY A 38 11.81 -9.99 19.77
C GLY A 38 11.13 -11.25 19.22
N LYS A 39 10.27 -11.11 18.20
CA LYS A 39 9.62 -12.25 17.54
C LYS A 39 10.56 -12.95 16.55
N SER A 40 10.42 -14.25 16.42
CA SER A 40 11.06 -15.02 15.34
C SER A 40 10.17 -15.01 14.10
N ILE A 41 10.76 -14.65 12.93
CA ILE A 41 10.00 -14.38 11.71
C ILE A 41 10.51 -15.26 10.57
N THR A 42 9.60 -15.85 9.82
CA THR A 42 9.86 -16.45 8.51
C THR A 42 9.16 -15.66 7.43
N VAL A 43 9.90 -15.19 6.42
CA VAL A 43 9.33 -14.54 5.23
C VAL A 43 9.37 -15.53 4.06
N LEU A 44 8.21 -15.80 3.48
CA LEU A 44 8.06 -16.64 2.29
C LEU A 44 7.72 -15.76 1.10
N ASP A 45 8.51 -15.89 0.03
CA ASP A 45 8.25 -15.21 -1.24
C ASP A 45 8.34 -16.19 -2.40
N GLN A 46 7.55 -15.98 -3.45
CA GLN A 46 7.55 -16.82 -4.64
C GLN A 46 8.76 -16.60 -5.57
N GLY A 47 9.47 -15.49 -5.38
CA GLY A 47 10.59 -15.08 -6.23
C GLY A 47 11.72 -14.45 -5.42
N GLN A 48 12.55 -13.66 -6.08
CA GLN A 48 13.57 -12.85 -5.41
C GLN A 48 12.98 -11.51 -5.01
N MET A 49 13.39 -10.96 -3.87
CA MET A 49 12.90 -9.66 -3.36
C MET A 49 13.07 -8.53 -4.39
N LYS A 50 14.11 -8.59 -5.23
CA LYS A 50 14.37 -7.65 -6.32
C LYS A 50 13.31 -7.67 -7.43
N ASP A 51 12.57 -8.76 -7.56
CA ASP A 51 11.53 -8.92 -8.57
C ASP A 51 10.16 -8.37 -8.08
N SER A 52 10.10 -7.89 -6.85
CA SER A 52 8.89 -7.28 -6.29
C SER A 52 8.62 -5.90 -6.90
N CYS A 53 7.33 -5.55 -7.04
CA CYS A 53 6.92 -4.22 -7.47
C CYS A 53 7.47 -3.10 -6.57
N SER A 54 7.78 -3.42 -5.31
CA SER A 54 8.36 -2.47 -4.37
C SER A 54 9.78 -2.08 -4.71
N TYR A 55 10.56 -2.96 -5.31
CA TYR A 55 11.92 -2.67 -5.75
C TYR A 55 11.96 -1.68 -6.91
N GLY A 56 10.98 -1.76 -7.81
CA GLY A 56 10.86 -0.88 -8.99
C GLY A 56 10.08 0.40 -8.75
N ASN A 57 9.64 0.70 -7.52
CA ASN A 57 8.91 1.92 -7.23
C ASN A 57 9.86 3.15 -7.16
N CYS A 58 9.28 4.36 -7.21
CA CYS A 58 10.06 5.61 -7.15
C CYS A 58 10.54 5.98 -5.74
N GLY A 59 10.29 5.17 -4.71
CA GLY A 59 10.68 5.44 -3.32
C GLY A 59 10.02 6.68 -2.69
N LEU A 60 8.92 7.17 -3.26
CA LEU A 60 8.25 8.37 -2.79
C LEU A 60 7.41 8.09 -1.53
N VAL A 61 7.78 8.70 -0.42
CA VAL A 61 6.97 8.74 0.81
C VAL A 61 6.12 10.02 0.79
N SER A 62 4.83 9.88 0.48
CA SER A 62 3.92 11.02 0.31
C SER A 62 2.74 10.98 1.28
N PRO A 63 2.89 11.57 2.49
CA PRO A 63 1.81 11.62 3.48
C PRO A 63 0.67 12.57 3.08
N SER A 64 0.86 13.43 2.08
CA SER A 64 -0.16 14.37 1.60
C SER A 64 -1.29 13.71 0.79
N HIS A 65 -1.11 12.48 0.29
CA HIS A 65 -2.11 11.76 -0.49
C HIS A 65 -3.19 11.09 0.40
N ALA A 66 -3.72 11.83 1.37
CA ALA A 66 -4.81 11.35 2.23
C ALA A 66 -6.17 11.34 1.52
N LEU A 67 -6.33 12.16 0.47
CA LEU A 67 -7.58 12.24 -0.30
C LEU A 67 -7.82 10.95 -1.10
N PRO A 68 -8.94 10.26 -0.88
CA PRO A 68 -9.28 9.06 -1.66
C PRO A 68 -9.53 9.41 -3.13
N LEU A 69 -9.16 8.50 -4.04
CA LEU A 69 -9.42 8.65 -5.48
C LEU A 69 -10.92 8.70 -5.82
N ASN A 70 -11.74 8.09 -4.97
CA ASN A 70 -13.20 8.09 -5.09
C ASN A 70 -13.85 9.37 -4.53
N SER A 71 -13.13 10.49 -4.45
CA SER A 71 -13.74 11.78 -4.13
C SER A 71 -14.40 12.41 -5.37
N PRO A 72 -15.39 13.30 -5.20
CA PRO A 72 -16.18 13.84 -6.33
C PRO A 72 -15.35 14.51 -7.42
N GLN A 73 -14.33 15.28 -7.05
CA GLN A 73 -13.51 16.02 -8.00
C GLN A 73 -12.68 15.13 -8.96
N PRO A 74 -11.91 14.13 -8.47
CA PRO A 74 -11.25 13.16 -9.34
C PRO A 74 -12.23 12.38 -10.21
N LEU A 75 -13.40 12.02 -9.68
CA LEU A 75 -14.41 11.29 -10.43
C LEU A 75 -14.95 12.11 -11.62
N LEU A 76 -15.29 13.37 -11.40
CA LEU A 76 -15.74 14.26 -12.48
C LEU A 76 -14.66 14.46 -13.56
N LYS A 77 -13.39 14.62 -13.14
CA LYS A 77 -12.28 14.68 -14.10
C LYS A 77 -12.10 13.37 -14.87
N ALA A 78 -12.22 12.23 -14.19
CA ALA A 78 -12.12 10.92 -14.84
C ALA A 78 -13.25 10.73 -15.89
N MET A 79 -14.48 11.18 -15.60
CA MET A 79 -15.58 11.15 -16.57
C MET A 79 -15.27 12.01 -17.81
N ILE A 80 -14.72 13.21 -17.63
CA ILE A 80 -14.31 14.05 -18.77
C ILE A 80 -13.19 13.36 -19.57
N TRP A 81 -12.24 12.75 -18.90
CA TRP A 81 -11.14 12.04 -19.54
C TRP A 81 -11.56 10.82 -20.36
N LEU A 82 -12.64 10.15 -20.00
CA LEU A 82 -13.19 9.03 -20.80
C LEU A 82 -13.54 9.43 -22.24
N PHE A 83 -13.88 10.70 -22.47
CA PHE A 83 -14.22 11.23 -23.80
C PHE A 83 -13.03 11.90 -24.52
N GLN A 84 -11.85 11.98 -23.88
CA GLN A 84 -10.67 12.58 -24.48
C GLN A 84 -9.74 11.53 -25.09
N LYS A 85 -9.34 11.75 -26.35
CA LYS A 85 -8.54 10.81 -27.16
C LYS A 85 -7.14 10.51 -26.58
N ASN A 86 -6.54 11.45 -25.84
CA ASN A 86 -5.19 11.34 -25.24
C ASN A 86 -5.25 11.31 -23.70
N SER A 87 -6.28 10.74 -23.15
CA SER A 87 -6.46 10.65 -21.70
C SER A 87 -5.51 9.62 -21.09
N PRO A 88 -4.91 9.91 -19.91
CA PRO A 88 -4.17 8.92 -19.13
C PRO A 88 -5.08 7.86 -18.50
N PHE A 89 -6.40 8.04 -18.57
CA PHE A 89 -7.39 7.17 -17.97
C PHE A 89 -8.33 6.60 -19.02
N TYR A 90 -8.38 5.29 -19.12
CA TYR A 90 -9.24 4.57 -20.05
C TYR A 90 -9.96 3.43 -19.34
N ILE A 91 -11.26 3.38 -19.49
CA ILE A 91 -12.08 2.23 -19.10
C ILE A 91 -12.58 1.55 -20.36
N LYS A 92 -12.20 0.28 -20.55
CA LYS A 92 -12.73 -0.51 -21.66
C LYS A 92 -14.24 -0.67 -21.48
N PRO A 93 -15.07 -0.28 -22.46
CA PRO A 93 -16.50 -0.51 -22.39
C PRO A 93 -16.81 -2.00 -22.23
N GLN A 94 -17.57 -2.35 -21.23
CA GLN A 94 -18.01 -3.72 -20.94
C GLN A 94 -19.51 -3.70 -20.66
N MET A 95 -20.24 -4.64 -21.29
CA MET A 95 -21.67 -4.83 -21.08
C MET A 95 -21.92 -5.92 -20.01
N ASP A 96 -21.17 -5.83 -18.93
CA ASP A 96 -21.28 -6.73 -17.79
C ASP A 96 -22.10 -6.08 -16.67
N MET A 97 -23.14 -6.75 -16.23
CA MET A 97 -24.04 -6.25 -15.18
C MET A 97 -23.32 -6.12 -13.82
N GLU A 98 -22.38 -7.00 -13.54
CA GLU A 98 -21.58 -6.96 -12.32
C GLU A 98 -20.67 -5.72 -12.33
N PHE A 99 -20.00 -5.46 -13.44
CA PHE A 99 -19.18 -4.27 -13.63
C PHE A 99 -19.99 -2.96 -13.54
N LEU A 100 -21.19 -2.92 -14.14
CA LEU A 100 -22.10 -1.77 -14.05
C LEU A 100 -22.55 -1.54 -12.60
N GLY A 101 -22.90 -2.61 -11.87
CA GLY A 101 -23.24 -2.56 -10.46
C GLY A 101 -22.11 -2.00 -9.61
N TRP A 102 -20.88 -2.45 -9.88
CA TRP A 102 -19.67 -1.94 -9.21
C TRP A 102 -19.47 -0.44 -9.50
N MET A 103 -19.58 -0.01 -10.76
CA MET A 103 -19.46 1.39 -11.16
C MET A 103 -20.49 2.29 -10.47
N MET A 104 -21.75 1.84 -10.40
CA MET A 104 -22.80 2.57 -9.68
C MET A 104 -22.47 2.67 -8.18
N GLY A 105 -22.10 1.58 -7.54
CA GLY A 105 -21.67 1.58 -6.14
C GLY A 105 -20.49 2.51 -5.88
N PHE A 106 -19.50 2.51 -6.77
CA PHE A 106 -18.36 3.43 -6.71
C PHE A 106 -18.81 4.90 -6.80
N ALA A 107 -19.68 5.23 -7.75
CA ALA A 107 -20.21 6.57 -7.92
C ALA A 107 -21.01 7.03 -6.69
N PHE A 108 -21.93 6.21 -6.17
CA PHE A 108 -22.70 6.54 -4.97
C PHE A 108 -21.80 6.80 -3.75
N ASN A 109 -20.80 5.95 -3.52
CA ASN A 109 -19.87 6.12 -2.41
C ASN A 109 -18.98 7.37 -2.57
N SER A 110 -18.70 7.79 -3.80
CA SER A 110 -17.90 8.99 -4.08
C SER A 110 -18.59 10.29 -3.65
N PHE A 111 -19.92 10.32 -3.64
CA PHE A 111 -20.72 11.48 -3.22
C PHE A 111 -21.11 11.44 -1.73
N ASN A 112 -20.79 10.37 -1.02
CA ASN A 112 -21.08 10.24 0.41
C ASN A 112 -20.06 11.00 1.26
N LYS A 113 -20.35 12.25 1.59
CA LYS A 113 -19.46 13.13 2.38
C LYS A 113 -19.02 12.53 3.72
N LYS A 114 -19.96 11.91 4.47
CA LYS A 114 -19.64 11.30 5.78
C LYS A 114 -18.61 10.17 5.65
N GLN A 115 -18.79 9.31 4.64
CA GLN A 115 -17.87 8.21 4.37
C GLN A 115 -16.51 8.73 3.91
N LEU A 116 -16.50 9.77 3.08
CA LEU A 116 -15.28 10.42 2.61
C LEU A 116 -14.48 11.02 3.77
N GLU A 117 -15.12 11.80 4.65
CA GLU A 117 -14.47 12.39 5.82
C GLU A 117 -13.93 11.34 6.79
N LYS A 118 -14.68 10.26 7.03
CA LYS A 118 -14.21 9.13 7.86
C LYS A 118 -12.98 8.47 7.26
N SER A 119 -13.01 8.21 5.96
CA SER A 119 -11.87 7.61 5.23
C SER A 119 -10.64 8.52 5.25
N MET A 120 -10.83 9.83 5.05
CA MET A 120 -9.74 10.81 5.08
C MET A 120 -9.09 10.88 6.46
N LYS A 121 -9.87 10.94 7.54
CA LYS A 121 -9.34 10.98 8.91
C LYS A 121 -8.52 9.73 9.22
N GLY A 122 -9.02 8.54 8.91
CA GLY A 122 -8.30 7.29 9.12
C GLY A 122 -7.00 7.21 8.31
N ARG A 123 -7.05 7.57 7.03
CA ARG A 123 -5.86 7.58 6.17
C ARG A 123 -4.82 8.62 6.61
N ALA A 124 -5.26 9.82 6.97
CA ALA A 124 -4.35 10.89 7.40
C ALA A 124 -3.57 10.49 8.67
N SER A 125 -4.22 9.85 9.63
CA SER A 125 -3.55 9.31 10.82
C SER A 125 -2.48 8.28 10.44
N LEU A 126 -2.86 7.25 9.67
CA LEU A 126 -1.93 6.20 9.24
C LEU A 126 -0.75 6.75 8.44
N LEU A 127 -0.98 7.71 7.55
CA LEU A 127 0.08 8.32 6.74
C LEU A 127 1.03 9.17 7.59
N LYS A 128 0.52 9.86 8.61
CA LYS A 128 1.34 10.61 9.57
C LYS A 128 2.23 9.67 10.38
N ASP A 129 1.66 8.60 10.90
CA ASP A 129 2.40 7.62 11.70
C ASP A 129 3.43 6.89 10.83
N SER A 130 3.07 6.50 9.61
CA SER A 130 3.98 5.92 8.63
C SER A 130 5.18 6.82 8.36
N ARG A 131 4.97 8.13 8.17
CA ARG A 131 6.07 9.08 7.97
C ARG A 131 7.03 9.08 9.16
N THR A 132 6.50 9.13 10.38
CA THR A 132 7.33 9.12 11.59
C THR A 132 8.18 7.85 11.69
N LEU A 133 7.59 6.70 11.37
CA LEU A 133 8.29 5.43 11.34
C LEU A 133 9.39 5.38 10.28
N TYR A 134 9.15 5.92 9.09
CA TYR A 134 10.21 6.08 8.06
C TYR A 134 11.36 6.97 8.54
N GLU A 135 11.05 8.11 9.17
CA GLU A 135 12.08 9.01 9.70
C GLU A 135 12.96 8.34 10.76
N VAL A 136 12.38 7.46 11.60
CA VAL A 136 13.13 6.67 12.58
C VAL A 136 14.11 5.72 11.89
N ILE A 137 13.65 4.99 10.87
CA ILE A 137 14.49 4.04 10.14
C ILE A 137 15.62 4.75 9.41
N PHE A 138 15.35 5.86 8.69
CA PHE A 138 16.38 6.62 7.98
C PHE A 138 17.40 7.29 8.90
N LYS A 139 17.07 7.55 10.16
CA LYS A 139 18.03 8.07 11.14
C LYS A 139 18.87 6.98 11.80
N ALA A 140 18.38 5.75 11.81
CA ALA A 140 19.07 4.61 12.42
C ALA A 140 20.09 3.95 11.47
N HIS A 141 20.06 4.32 10.19
CA HIS A 141 20.93 3.82 9.10
C HIS A 141 21.50 4.96 8.27
#